data_657335aed26a05f575850796f514f08c
#
_entry.id   657335aed26a05f575850796f514f08c
#
_cell.length_a   1.000
_cell.length_b   1.000
_cell.length_c   1.000
_cell.angle_alpha   90.00
_cell.angle_beta   90.00
_cell.angle_gamma   90.00
#
_symmetry.space_group_name_H-M   'P 1'
#
loop_
_entity.id
_entity.type
_entity.pdbx_description
1 polymer ?
#
loop_
_entity_poly.entity_id
_entity_poly.type
_entity_poly.pdbx_seq_one_letter_code
_entity_poly.pdbx_strand_id
1 'polypeptide(L)'
;MGRYYQKYFEDYEENRVPNKWGNGTHLQYTYKGFYYRQELNKRMQIALRICYGMLFLLELHFFAKAGTGIISCNANPVMALLQSLSMLCYVWLGWILFFYVSAPRDMTIYKYRSTALQLLKAQKLSVGLSIGMLLAAAVLTIASNGFSVTVFKEMQDYL
;
A
#
# COMPACT_ATOMS: atom_id res chain seq x y z
N MET A 1 -18.24 1.89 28.05
CA MET A 1 -17.31 1.23 27.12
C MET A 1 -17.39 1.94 25.77
N GLY A 2 -16.27 2.45 25.26
CA GLY A 2 -16.28 3.30 24.08
C GLY A 2 -16.64 2.54 22.79
N ARG A 3 -17.28 3.22 21.82
CA ARG A 3 -17.64 2.72 20.46
C ARG A 3 -16.48 2.02 19.73
N TYR A 4 -15.23 2.35 20.05
CA TYR A 4 -14.03 1.71 19.52
C TYR A 4 -13.88 0.26 19.98
N TYR A 5 -14.15 -0.02 21.24
CA TYR A 5 -14.02 -1.35 21.82
C TYR A 5 -15.04 -2.32 21.21
N GLN A 6 -16.30 -1.91 21.05
CA GLN A 6 -17.35 -2.72 20.44
C GLN A 6 -17.01 -3.12 19.01
N LYS A 7 -16.49 -2.20 18.19
CA LYS A 7 -16.19 -2.46 16.77
C LYS A 7 -15.07 -3.47 16.52
N TYR A 8 -14.12 -3.61 17.45
CA TYR A 8 -12.94 -4.47 17.27
C TYR A 8 -13.03 -5.80 18.01
N PHE A 9 -13.87 -5.89 19.03
CA PHE A 9 -13.98 -7.05 19.90
C PHE A 9 -15.36 -7.72 19.88
N GLU A 10 -16.26 -7.30 19.00
CA GLU A 10 -17.62 -7.83 18.89
C GLU A 10 -17.63 -9.34 18.61
N ASP A 11 -16.61 -9.85 17.91
CA ASP A 11 -16.44 -11.26 17.56
C ASP A 11 -15.48 -12.03 18.49
N TYR A 12 -15.05 -11.43 19.61
CA TYR A 12 -14.14 -12.08 20.56
C TYR A 12 -14.89 -12.46 21.83
N GLU A 13 -14.72 -13.70 22.25
CA GLU A 13 -15.21 -14.19 23.55
C GLU A 13 -14.08 -14.19 24.57
N GLU A 14 -14.38 -13.62 25.74
CA GLU A 14 -13.46 -13.60 26.89
C GLU A 14 -13.63 -14.88 27.68
N ASN A 15 -12.61 -15.75 27.67
CA ASN A 15 -12.56 -16.96 28.48
C ASN A 15 -11.52 -16.78 29.58
N ARG A 16 -11.91 -17.09 30.83
CA ARG A 16 -10.99 -17.15 31.98
C ARG A 16 -10.32 -18.51 32.01
N VAL A 17 -9.02 -18.56 31.72
CA VAL A 17 -8.25 -19.80 31.71
C VAL A 17 -7.29 -19.80 32.93
N PRO A 18 -7.16 -20.92 33.64
CA PRO A 18 -6.23 -21.01 34.75
C PRO A 18 -4.78 -20.81 34.26
N ASN A 19 -4.00 -20.12 35.07
CA ASN A 19 -2.60 -19.83 34.78
C ASN A 19 -1.77 -21.12 34.83
N LYS A 20 -0.81 -21.29 33.91
CA LYS A 20 0.06 -22.48 33.84
C LYS A 20 0.83 -22.78 35.15
N TRP A 21 0.95 -21.80 36.02
CA TRP A 21 1.66 -21.89 37.28
C TRP A 21 0.75 -22.05 38.52
N GLY A 22 -0.55 -22.34 38.33
CA GLY A 22 -1.49 -22.65 39.41
C GLY A 22 -2.01 -21.48 40.23
N ASN A 23 -1.46 -20.29 40.11
CA ASN A 23 -1.89 -19.11 40.85
C ASN A 23 -2.64 -18.13 39.94
N GLY A 24 -3.99 -18.13 40.05
CA GLY A 24 -4.85 -17.16 39.36
C GLY A 24 -5.35 -17.58 37.95
N THR A 25 -6.22 -16.75 37.39
CA THR A 25 -6.77 -16.93 36.04
C THR A 25 -6.34 -15.75 35.17
N HIS A 26 -6.00 -16.00 33.89
CA HIS A 26 -5.79 -14.95 32.91
C HIS A 26 -6.94 -14.93 31.88
N LEU A 27 -7.21 -13.75 31.34
CA LEU A 27 -8.23 -13.58 30.28
C LEU A 27 -7.61 -14.00 28.95
N GLN A 28 -8.23 -14.99 28.31
CA GLN A 28 -7.89 -15.42 26.96
C GLN A 28 -9.01 -14.99 26.01
N TYR A 29 -8.66 -14.23 24.97
CA TYR A 29 -9.62 -13.79 23.96
C TYR A 29 -9.60 -14.79 22.81
N THR A 30 -10.74 -15.42 22.54
CA THR A 30 -10.91 -16.38 21.44
C THR A 30 -11.81 -15.75 20.38
N TYR A 31 -11.33 -15.66 19.14
CA TYR A 31 -12.12 -15.16 18.02
C TYR A 31 -13.15 -16.22 17.58
N LYS A 32 -14.44 -15.85 17.56
CA LYS A 32 -15.56 -16.70 17.11
C LYS A 32 -16.20 -16.23 15.79
N GLY A 33 -15.73 -15.12 15.23
CA GLY A 33 -16.24 -14.57 13.97
C GLY A 33 -15.83 -15.39 12.75
N PHE A 34 -16.35 -15.00 11.59
CA PHE A 34 -16.02 -15.63 10.32
C PHE A 34 -14.58 -15.32 9.89
N TYR A 35 -13.87 -16.38 9.43
CA TYR A 35 -12.55 -16.24 8.84
C TYR A 35 -12.65 -16.07 7.34
N TYR A 36 -11.93 -15.08 6.80
CA TYR A 36 -11.69 -14.99 5.37
C TYR A 36 -10.52 -15.89 5.00
N ARG A 37 -10.82 -16.98 4.28
CA ARG A 37 -9.81 -17.88 3.76
C ARG A 37 -9.56 -17.57 2.28
N GLN A 38 -8.31 -17.40 1.90
CA GLN A 38 -7.94 -17.35 0.49
C GLN A 38 -8.06 -18.76 -0.11
N GLU A 39 -8.90 -18.92 -1.11
CA GLU A 39 -9.13 -20.22 -1.79
C GLU A 39 -7.95 -20.70 -2.62
N LEU A 40 -6.95 -19.83 -2.83
CA LEU A 40 -5.75 -20.13 -3.60
C LEU A 40 -4.88 -21.19 -2.92
N ASN A 41 -4.26 -22.06 -3.73
CA ASN A 41 -3.28 -23.03 -3.26
C ASN A 41 -2.08 -22.30 -2.62
N LYS A 42 -1.45 -22.91 -1.59
CA LYS A 42 -0.32 -22.33 -0.85
C LYS A 42 0.80 -21.83 -1.78
N ARG A 43 1.13 -22.60 -2.82
CA ARG A 43 2.16 -22.22 -3.81
C ARG A 43 1.76 -20.95 -4.58
N MET A 44 0.50 -20.85 -5.02
CA MET A 44 -0.02 -19.68 -5.73
C MET A 44 -0.08 -18.45 -4.81
N GLN A 45 -0.40 -18.61 -3.54
CA GLN A 45 -0.39 -17.50 -2.57
C GLN A 45 1.02 -16.93 -2.40
N ILE A 46 2.04 -17.80 -2.28
CA ILE A 46 3.43 -17.38 -2.17
C ILE A 46 3.87 -16.67 -3.45
N ALA A 47 3.59 -17.26 -4.62
CA ALA A 47 3.93 -16.67 -5.91
C ALA A 47 3.28 -15.28 -6.08
N LEU A 48 2.02 -15.14 -5.71
CA LEU A 48 1.29 -13.88 -5.79
C LEU A 48 1.87 -12.81 -4.85
N ARG A 49 2.26 -13.18 -3.62
CA ARG A 49 2.93 -12.28 -2.68
C ARG A 49 4.30 -11.81 -3.18
N ILE A 50 5.08 -12.73 -3.77
CA ILE A 50 6.36 -12.39 -4.40
C ILE A 50 6.12 -11.45 -5.59
N CYS A 51 5.12 -11.73 -6.42
CA CYS A 51 4.77 -10.89 -7.55
C CYS A 51 4.41 -9.46 -7.13
N TYR A 52 3.58 -9.30 -6.08
CA TYR A 52 3.26 -7.98 -5.52
C TYR A 52 4.50 -7.25 -4.99
N GLY A 53 5.39 -7.97 -4.31
CA GLY A 53 6.66 -7.40 -3.83
C GLY A 53 7.55 -6.91 -4.99
N MET A 54 7.68 -7.72 -6.03
CA MET A 54 8.46 -7.36 -7.22
C MET A 54 7.87 -6.18 -7.98
N LEU A 55 6.55 -6.14 -8.15
CA LEU A 55 5.87 -5.00 -8.78
C LEU A 55 6.07 -3.72 -7.98
N PHE A 56 5.96 -3.78 -6.65
CA PHE A 56 6.21 -2.63 -5.79
C PHE A 56 7.64 -2.10 -5.92
N LEU A 57 8.65 -2.99 -5.93
CA LEU A 57 10.04 -2.60 -6.11
C LEU A 57 10.31 -1.99 -7.49
N LEU A 58 9.66 -2.53 -8.53
CA LEU A 58 9.73 -2.00 -9.88
C LEU A 58 9.13 -0.59 -9.96
N GLU A 59 7.94 -0.41 -9.40
CA GLU A 59 7.25 0.88 -9.33
C GLU A 59 8.09 1.92 -8.56
N LEU A 60 8.67 1.54 -7.42
CA LEU A 60 9.55 2.39 -6.63
C LEU A 60 10.83 2.76 -7.40
N HIS A 61 11.40 1.82 -8.16
CA HIS A 61 12.57 2.06 -9.00
C HIS A 61 12.27 3.12 -10.08
N PHE A 62 11.18 2.99 -10.81
CA PHE A 62 10.80 3.96 -11.83
C PHE A 62 10.47 5.33 -11.23
N PHE A 63 9.79 5.36 -10.09
CA PHE A 63 9.52 6.59 -9.36
C PHE A 63 10.82 7.32 -8.96
N ALA A 64 11.77 6.58 -8.38
CA ALA A 64 13.06 7.14 -7.99
C ALA A 64 13.84 7.66 -9.21
N LYS A 65 13.84 6.92 -10.32
CA LYS A 65 14.50 7.31 -11.56
C LYS A 65 13.88 8.58 -12.16
N ALA A 66 12.55 8.69 -12.16
CA ALA A 66 11.85 9.89 -12.62
C ALA A 66 12.15 11.12 -11.75
N GLY A 67 12.22 10.95 -10.42
CA GLY A 67 12.51 12.04 -9.48
C GLY A 67 13.95 12.51 -9.50
N THR A 68 14.92 11.64 -9.80
CA THR A 68 16.35 11.97 -9.86
C THR A 68 16.85 12.38 -11.25
N GLY A 69 16.01 12.23 -12.28
CA GLY A 69 16.34 12.64 -13.65
C GLY A 69 16.53 14.16 -13.76
N ILE A 70 17.50 14.57 -14.60
CA ILE A 70 17.72 15.99 -14.93
C ILE A 70 16.68 16.40 -15.97
N ILE A 71 15.44 16.59 -15.51
CA ILE A 71 14.30 16.96 -16.35
C ILE A 71 13.88 18.36 -15.94
N SER A 72 13.67 19.24 -16.92
CA SER A 72 13.38 20.66 -16.70
C SER A 72 12.15 20.90 -15.81
N CYS A 73 11.14 20.03 -15.89
CA CYS A 73 9.93 20.16 -15.08
C CYS A 73 10.14 19.76 -13.61
N ASN A 74 11.19 19.01 -13.23
CA ASN A 74 11.47 18.65 -11.83
C ASN A 74 11.80 19.90 -10.97
N ALA A 75 12.28 20.97 -11.56
CA ALA A 75 12.53 22.24 -10.87
C ALA A 75 11.24 23.02 -10.55
N ASN A 76 10.10 22.59 -11.08
CA ASN A 76 8.83 23.25 -10.83
C ASN A 76 8.27 22.84 -9.44
N PRO A 77 7.84 23.82 -8.60
CA PRO A 77 7.33 23.55 -7.25
C PRO A 77 6.09 22.65 -7.24
N VAL A 78 5.28 22.68 -8.29
CA VAL A 78 4.11 21.80 -8.42
C VAL A 78 4.55 20.33 -8.56
N MET A 79 5.58 20.08 -9.39
CA MET A 79 6.14 18.73 -9.55
C MET A 79 6.79 18.24 -8.25
N ALA A 80 7.54 19.08 -7.56
CA ALA A 80 8.15 18.75 -6.27
C ALA A 80 7.09 18.38 -5.23
N LEU A 81 5.96 19.07 -5.21
CA LEU A 81 4.84 18.78 -4.31
C LEU A 81 4.16 17.44 -4.66
N LEU A 82 3.91 17.17 -5.94
CA LEU A 82 3.35 15.89 -6.39
C LEU A 82 4.29 14.72 -6.09
N GLN A 83 5.59 14.87 -6.30
CA GLN A 83 6.59 13.85 -5.98
C GLN A 83 6.63 13.56 -4.47
N SER A 84 6.59 14.60 -3.62
CA SER A 84 6.56 14.45 -2.18
C SER A 84 5.32 13.68 -1.71
N LEU A 85 4.15 14.02 -2.26
CA LEU A 85 2.90 13.34 -1.96
C LEU A 85 2.91 11.87 -2.40
N SER A 86 3.47 11.61 -3.60
CA SER A 86 3.63 10.25 -4.10
C SER A 86 4.59 9.42 -3.23
N MET A 87 5.68 10.01 -2.75
CA MET A 87 6.61 9.33 -1.84
C MET A 87 5.91 8.89 -0.54
N LEU A 88 5.09 9.74 0.05
CA LEU A 88 4.29 9.39 1.23
C LEU A 88 3.34 8.23 0.93
N CYS A 89 2.72 8.24 -0.27
CA CYS A 89 1.85 7.16 -0.71
C CYS A 89 2.61 5.84 -0.86
N TYR A 90 3.83 5.84 -1.42
CA TYR A 90 4.66 4.63 -1.54
C TYR A 90 5.12 4.09 -0.19
N VAL A 91 5.46 4.96 0.77
CA VAL A 91 5.77 4.52 2.15
C VAL A 91 4.57 3.82 2.77
N TRP A 92 3.38 4.41 2.62
CA TRP A 92 2.14 3.82 3.12
C TRP A 92 1.81 2.49 2.41
N LEU A 93 1.95 2.42 1.09
CA LEU A 93 1.75 1.21 0.29
C LEU A 93 2.72 0.10 0.73
N GLY A 94 4.00 0.40 0.90
CA GLY A 94 5.02 -0.54 1.36
C GLY A 94 4.72 -1.09 2.76
N TRP A 95 4.26 -0.23 3.66
CA TRP A 95 3.83 -0.61 5.00
C TRP A 95 2.68 -1.62 4.97
N ILE A 96 1.63 -1.33 4.22
CA ILE A 96 0.47 -2.24 4.09
C ILE A 96 0.86 -3.54 3.39
N LEU A 97 1.70 -3.47 2.35
CA LEU A 97 2.20 -4.63 1.62
C LEU A 97 2.97 -5.57 2.54
N PHE A 98 3.82 -5.04 3.41
CA PHE A 98 4.54 -5.82 4.42
C PHE A 98 3.58 -6.61 5.32
N PHE A 99 2.54 -5.96 5.84
CA PHE A 99 1.52 -6.66 6.63
C PHE A 99 0.71 -7.68 5.83
N TYR A 100 0.40 -7.39 4.57
CA TYR A 100 -0.32 -8.33 3.70
C TYR A 100 0.52 -9.57 3.40
N VAL A 101 1.81 -9.40 3.11
CA VAL A 101 2.74 -10.53 2.85
C VAL A 101 2.92 -11.40 4.10
N SER A 102 2.99 -10.78 5.28
CA SER A 102 3.13 -11.46 6.58
C SER A 102 1.82 -12.05 7.12
N ALA A 103 0.68 -11.78 6.47
CA ALA A 103 -0.62 -12.21 6.96
C ALA A 103 -0.83 -13.73 6.85
N PRO A 104 -1.46 -14.39 7.84
CA PRO A 104 -1.80 -15.80 7.77
C PRO A 104 -2.85 -16.07 6.69
N ARG A 105 -3.01 -17.36 6.33
CA ARG A 105 -3.99 -17.77 5.31
C ARG A 105 -5.44 -17.51 5.74
N ASP A 106 -5.73 -17.78 6.99
CA ASP A 106 -7.04 -17.54 7.60
C ASP A 106 -6.97 -16.20 8.33
N MET A 107 -7.69 -15.21 7.80
CA MET A 107 -7.68 -13.84 8.34
C MET A 107 -8.98 -13.55 9.05
N THR A 108 -8.92 -12.92 10.22
CA THR A 108 -10.09 -12.31 10.85
C THR A 108 -10.62 -11.17 9.97
N ILE A 109 -11.91 -10.82 10.10
CA ILE A 109 -12.53 -9.69 9.37
C ILE A 109 -11.72 -8.41 9.52
N TYR A 110 -11.25 -8.14 10.74
CA TYR A 110 -10.42 -6.98 11.01
C TYR A 110 -9.11 -7.01 10.22
N LYS A 111 -8.40 -8.13 10.24
CA LYS A 111 -7.11 -8.29 9.55
C LYS A 111 -7.27 -8.21 8.04
N TYR A 112 -8.33 -8.76 7.48
CA TYR A 112 -8.67 -8.64 6.07
C TYR A 112 -8.93 -7.18 5.67
N ARG A 113 -9.72 -6.44 6.46
CA ARG A 113 -10.02 -5.02 6.20
C ARG A 113 -8.78 -4.13 6.34
N SER A 114 -7.94 -4.40 7.32
CA SER A 114 -6.73 -3.60 7.57
C SER A 114 -5.57 -3.91 6.62
N THR A 115 -5.59 -5.02 5.90
CA THR A 115 -4.53 -5.42 4.96
C THR A 115 -5.04 -5.41 3.52
N ALA A 116 -5.84 -6.40 3.11
CA ALA A 116 -6.22 -6.60 1.72
C ALA A 116 -7.02 -5.42 1.14
N LEU A 117 -8.03 -4.91 1.88
CA LEU A 117 -8.82 -3.78 1.40
C LEU A 117 -8.02 -2.46 1.39
N GLN A 118 -7.14 -2.27 2.37
CA GLN A 118 -6.29 -1.08 2.38
C GLN A 118 -5.22 -1.14 1.29
N LEU A 119 -4.69 -2.32 0.98
CA LEU A 119 -3.75 -2.51 -0.13
C LEU A 119 -4.37 -2.06 -1.45
N LEU A 120 -5.61 -2.50 -1.74
CA LEU A 120 -6.33 -2.06 -2.94
C LEU A 120 -6.55 -0.53 -3.00
N LYS A 121 -6.84 0.09 -1.86
CA LYS A 121 -7.02 1.56 -1.78
C LYS A 121 -5.70 2.29 -2.00
N ALA A 122 -4.63 1.83 -1.36
CA ALA A 122 -3.30 2.41 -1.50
C ALA A 122 -2.79 2.27 -2.95
N GLN A 123 -3.02 1.12 -3.58
CA GLN A 123 -2.66 0.89 -4.98
C GLN A 123 -3.42 1.80 -5.95
N LYS A 124 -4.74 1.97 -5.76
CA LYS A 124 -5.54 2.90 -6.57
C LYS A 124 -5.05 4.35 -6.43
N LEU A 125 -4.67 4.74 -5.20
CA LEU A 125 -4.15 6.07 -4.95
C LEU A 125 -2.77 6.27 -5.60
N SER A 126 -1.87 5.28 -5.52
CA SER A 126 -0.52 5.35 -6.13
C SER A 126 -0.62 5.47 -7.65
N VAL A 127 -1.47 4.66 -8.30
CA VAL A 127 -1.74 4.76 -9.74
C VAL A 127 -2.33 6.12 -10.11
N GLY A 128 -3.28 6.63 -9.34
CA GLY A 128 -3.88 7.96 -9.58
C GLY A 128 -2.84 9.09 -9.49
N LEU A 129 -1.96 9.03 -8.49
CA LEU A 129 -0.86 10.00 -8.35
C LEU A 129 0.17 9.90 -9.49
N SER A 130 0.51 8.68 -9.91
CA SER A 130 1.42 8.46 -11.04
C SER A 130 0.87 9.03 -12.34
N ILE A 131 -0.42 8.82 -12.64
CA ILE A 131 -1.10 9.42 -13.78
C ILE A 131 -1.12 10.95 -13.65
N GLY A 132 -1.42 11.47 -12.46
CA GLY A 132 -1.39 12.91 -12.19
C GLY A 132 -0.03 13.55 -12.43
N MET A 133 1.06 12.88 -11.99
CA MET A 133 2.42 13.33 -12.26
C MET A 133 2.75 13.33 -13.76
N LEU A 134 2.37 12.29 -14.48
CA LEU A 134 2.59 12.19 -15.93
C LEU A 134 1.88 13.33 -16.68
N LEU A 135 0.62 13.60 -16.33
CA LEU A 135 -0.14 14.70 -16.93
C LEU A 135 0.46 16.07 -16.58
N ALA A 136 0.85 16.30 -15.33
CA ALA A 136 1.50 17.53 -14.90
C ALA A 136 2.83 17.75 -15.63
N ALA A 137 3.66 16.71 -15.75
CA ALA A 137 4.91 16.75 -16.49
C ALA A 137 4.67 17.12 -17.96
N ALA A 138 3.71 16.47 -18.63
CA ALA A 138 3.36 16.76 -20.01
C ALA A 138 2.92 18.23 -20.20
N VAL A 139 2.03 18.72 -19.35
CA VAL A 139 1.55 20.12 -19.41
C VAL A 139 2.68 21.11 -19.18
N LEU A 140 3.51 20.90 -18.16
CA LEU A 140 4.61 21.80 -17.84
C LEU A 140 5.69 21.83 -18.95
N THR A 141 6.00 20.67 -19.54
CA THR A 141 6.98 20.57 -20.63
C THR A 141 6.45 21.26 -21.89
N ILE A 142 5.19 21.09 -22.23
CA ILE A 142 4.57 21.81 -23.37
C ILE A 142 4.54 23.32 -23.11
N ALA A 143 4.21 23.75 -21.89
CA ALA A 143 4.15 25.16 -21.55
C ALA A 143 5.54 25.84 -21.56
N SER A 144 6.62 25.10 -21.21
CA SER A 144 7.98 25.64 -21.17
C SER A 144 8.67 25.66 -22.53
N ASN A 145 8.50 24.63 -23.35
CA ASN A 145 9.30 24.41 -24.57
C ASN A 145 8.48 24.50 -25.87
N GLY A 146 7.17 24.69 -25.78
CA GLY A 146 6.28 24.50 -26.91
C GLY A 146 6.17 23.04 -27.35
N PHE A 147 5.41 22.80 -28.42
CA PHE A 147 5.23 21.44 -28.95
C PHE A 147 6.40 21.09 -29.88
N SER A 148 7.53 20.66 -29.32
CA SER A 148 8.74 20.30 -30.07
C SER A 148 9.14 18.84 -29.83
N VAL A 149 10.06 18.32 -30.64
CA VAL A 149 10.60 16.95 -30.52
C VAL A 149 11.24 16.69 -29.14
N THR A 150 11.73 17.73 -28.49
CA THR A 150 12.29 17.67 -27.12
C THR A 150 11.25 17.23 -26.09
N VAL A 151 9.99 17.62 -26.24
CA VAL A 151 8.88 17.22 -25.35
C VAL A 151 8.72 15.70 -25.34
N PHE A 152 8.76 15.07 -26.52
CA PHE A 152 8.64 13.61 -26.63
C PHE A 152 9.80 12.88 -25.92
N LYS A 153 11.02 13.40 -26.02
CA LYS A 153 12.19 12.81 -25.39
C LYS A 153 12.12 12.91 -23.85
N GLU A 154 11.74 14.07 -23.33
CA GLU A 154 11.55 14.26 -21.89
C GLU A 154 10.41 13.39 -21.33
N MET A 155 9.29 13.25 -22.05
CA MET A 155 8.19 12.36 -21.64
C MET A 155 8.60 10.88 -21.64
N GLN A 156 9.49 10.45 -22.53
CA GLN A 156 9.99 9.08 -22.56
C GLN A 156 10.86 8.76 -21.34
N ASP A 157 11.53 9.74 -20.76
CA ASP A 157 12.33 9.58 -19.56
C ASP A 157 11.46 9.46 -18.26
N TYR A 158 10.15 9.77 -18.37
CA TYR A 158 9.17 9.56 -17.29
C TYR A 158 8.46 8.19 -17.34
N LEU A 159 8.53 7.47 -18.45
CA LEU A 159 7.96 6.13 -18.63
C LEU A 159 9.01 5.07 -18.37
#